data_3ad142f59515da84031a1fc34ba08fc4
#
_entry.id   3ad142f59515da84031a1fc34ba08fc4
#
_cell.length_a   1.000
_cell.length_b   1.000
_cell.length_c   1.000
_cell.angle_alpha   90.00
_cell.angle_beta   90.00
_cell.angle_gamma   90.00
#
_symmetry.space_group_name_H-M   'P 1'
#
loop_
_entity.id
_entity.type
_entity.pdbx_description
1 polymer ?
#
loop_
_entity_poly.entity_id
_entity_poly.type
_entity_poly.pdbx_seq_one_letter_code
_entity_poly.pdbx_strand_id
1 'polypeptide(L)'
;MGISMDRRSFVKGTAAAGAAMGLAACSSGSTGSSASSSSSTSTDATASATISCYIDNPTSIDPFDIEEFNGAAVAAQLFDPLTRYDYSTEELKPLTAESWDSNDSADTRTFHIKKGLKFHDGTDVTANSFKYAWNRICNPKTTDSPSVVSYHLALVKGYDDVVNSKADELTGITCPDDYTLKVELASPYADFPFVVCCTPLSPIPDCAKDNFATYSKAPVGNGPFMMDGSWEDGQYINMTKFSDYGGDEPANVGGVNFSIQKDTDTAFLEFQAGNLDVCDIPSGRIKETVSTYGESDDGYTISPSKQVLLGQVMYTEYLAYNVNDPILSNKLVRQAMSLAIDRQSLCDTLYESTATPSGDIVPPGIAGNDESTWVYTAYDVDKANALLDQAGYPADASGSRGITLSIMVNSSRSTDEFVAMQANWAAVGITVNIDQLEYATMLSRYVDGTFQLGSRGWTADYPIMDNFL
;
A
#
# COMPACT_ATOMS: atom_id res chain seq x y z
N MET A 1 -4.14 1.19 -9.82
CA MET A 1 -5.13 0.92 -8.74
C MET A 1 -4.56 -0.19 -7.88
N GLY A 2 -3.99 0.14 -6.75
CA GLY A 2 -3.54 -0.87 -5.79
C GLY A 2 -4.75 -1.39 -5.04
N ILE A 3 -5.01 -2.68 -5.09
CA ILE A 3 -6.02 -3.31 -4.26
C ILE A 3 -5.39 -3.46 -2.88
N SER A 4 -5.88 -2.70 -1.88
CA SER A 4 -5.58 -3.02 -0.49
C SER A 4 -6.30 -4.33 -0.15
N MET A 5 -5.62 -5.46 -0.30
CA MET A 5 -6.15 -6.73 0.18
C MET A 5 -5.90 -6.82 1.68
N ASP A 6 -6.97 -6.72 2.47
CA ASP A 6 -6.96 -7.20 3.84
C ASP A 6 -6.60 -8.70 3.86
N ARG A 7 -5.88 -9.16 4.89
CA ARG A 7 -5.51 -10.58 5.10
C ARG A 7 -6.69 -11.53 4.95
N ARG A 8 -7.89 -11.15 5.35
CA ARG A 8 -9.08 -11.96 5.25
C ARG A 8 -9.54 -12.15 3.82
N SER A 9 -9.37 -11.13 2.98
CA SER A 9 -9.73 -11.18 1.56
C SER A 9 -8.79 -12.08 0.79
N PHE A 10 -7.48 -11.92 1.02
CA PHE A 10 -6.45 -12.81 0.48
C PHE A 10 -6.66 -14.27 0.88
N VAL A 11 -6.95 -14.50 2.17
CA VAL A 11 -7.16 -15.83 2.75
C VAL A 11 -8.49 -16.48 2.32
N LYS A 12 -9.58 -15.72 2.17
CA LYS A 12 -10.88 -16.26 1.72
C LYS A 12 -10.89 -16.57 0.22
N GLY A 13 -10.19 -15.77 -0.59
CA GLY A 13 -10.10 -15.95 -2.04
C GLY A 13 -9.41 -17.25 -2.44
N THR A 14 -8.40 -17.66 -1.70
CA THR A 14 -7.53 -18.78 -2.03
C THR A 14 -8.10 -20.17 -1.77
N ALA A 15 -9.11 -20.29 -0.89
CA ALA A 15 -9.75 -21.58 -0.64
C ALA A 15 -10.58 -22.13 -1.84
N ALA A 16 -10.94 -21.27 -2.81
CA ALA A 16 -11.76 -21.64 -3.95
C ALA A 16 -10.98 -22.02 -5.24
N ALA A 17 -9.75 -21.51 -5.41
CA ALA A 17 -8.95 -21.75 -6.62
C ALA A 17 -8.40 -23.18 -6.71
N GLY A 18 -8.17 -23.86 -5.58
CA GLY A 18 -7.63 -25.21 -5.54
C GLY A 18 -8.56 -26.37 -5.97
N ALA A 19 -9.86 -26.09 -6.16
CA ALA A 19 -10.86 -27.16 -6.44
C ALA A 19 -11.13 -27.42 -7.94
N ALA A 20 -10.60 -26.62 -8.86
CA ALA A 20 -10.97 -26.67 -10.28
C ALA A 20 -10.02 -27.47 -11.19
N MET A 21 -8.88 -27.99 -10.72
CA MET A 21 -7.92 -28.73 -11.58
C MET A 21 -7.93 -30.26 -11.45
N GLY A 22 -8.99 -30.85 -10.92
CA GLY A 22 -9.05 -32.28 -10.61
C GLY A 22 -10.03 -33.16 -11.40
N LEU A 23 -10.51 -32.75 -12.59
CA LEU A 23 -11.48 -33.58 -13.35
C LEU A 23 -11.25 -33.57 -14.86
N ALA A 24 -10.19 -34.20 -15.31
CA ALA A 24 -10.13 -34.71 -16.68
C ALA A 24 -9.05 -35.79 -16.79
N ALA A 25 -9.36 -37.05 -16.49
CA ALA A 25 -8.88 -38.21 -17.21
C ALA A 25 -9.38 -39.53 -16.55
N CYS A 26 -9.93 -40.38 -17.39
CA CYS A 26 -10.10 -41.82 -17.28
C CYS A 26 -11.49 -42.37 -17.02
N SER A 27 -12.19 -42.58 -18.12
CA SER A 27 -13.26 -43.60 -18.23
C SER A 27 -12.63 -44.98 -18.49
N SER A 28 -12.86 -45.95 -17.64
CA SER A 28 -13.22 -47.33 -18.05
C SER A 28 -13.23 -48.28 -16.86
N GLY A 29 -14.39 -48.86 -16.58
CA GLY A 29 -14.61 -50.24 -16.24
C GLY A 29 -14.48 -50.73 -14.80
N SER A 30 -15.65 -51.08 -14.28
CA SER A 30 -16.07 -52.24 -13.47
C SER A 30 -16.29 -52.07 -11.98
N THR A 31 -17.57 -52.19 -11.66
CA THR A 31 -18.29 -52.85 -10.50
C THR A 31 -17.52 -53.14 -9.23
N GLY A 32 -18.08 -52.60 -8.09
CA GLY A 32 -18.03 -53.29 -6.81
C GLY A 32 -17.89 -52.41 -5.58
N SER A 33 -19.00 -52.33 -4.82
CA SER A 33 -19.13 -52.15 -3.33
C SER A 33 -18.58 -50.92 -2.61
N SER A 34 -19.52 -50.16 -2.13
CA SER A 34 -19.58 -49.50 -0.80
C SER A 34 -18.30 -49.26 0.00
N ALA A 35 -17.97 -48.00 0.18
CA ALA A 35 -17.41 -47.50 1.43
C ALA A 35 -17.62 -45.98 1.53
N SER A 36 -18.30 -45.57 2.57
CA SER A 36 -18.32 -44.23 3.12
C SER A 36 -16.91 -43.81 3.48
N SER A 37 -16.47 -42.67 3.02
CA SER A 37 -15.52 -41.75 3.65
C SER A 37 -14.83 -40.88 2.59
N SER A 38 -14.96 -39.62 2.73
CA SER A 38 -13.83 -38.69 2.86
C SER A 38 -14.20 -37.30 2.41
N SER A 39 -14.63 -36.53 3.39
CA SER A 39 -14.68 -35.07 3.31
C SER A 39 -13.41 -34.40 3.87
N SER A 40 -12.32 -35.16 4.07
CA SER A 40 -11.07 -34.64 4.65
C SER A 40 -9.96 -34.33 3.65
N THR A 41 -10.09 -34.72 2.38
CA THR A 41 -8.98 -34.59 1.43
C THR A 41 -8.87 -33.22 0.74
N SER A 42 -9.90 -32.37 0.80
CA SER A 42 -9.84 -31.05 0.17
C SER A 42 -9.21 -29.98 1.05
N THR A 43 -9.32 -30.09 2.37
CA THR A 43 -8.75 -29.14 3.34
C THR A 43 -7.22 -29.27 3.47
N ASP A 44 -6.68 -30.48 3.41
CA ASP A 44 -5.23 -30.70 3.54
C ASP A 44 -4.45 -30.24 2.30
N ALA A 45 -5.03 -30.35 1.10
CA ALA A 45 -4.40 -29.93 -0.15
C ALA A 45 -4.30 -28.38 -0.25
N THR A 46 -5.32 -27.67 0.24
CA THR A 46 -5.32 -26.21 0.28
C THR A 46 -4.32 -25.66 1.32
N ALA A 47 -4.24 -26.32 2.47
CA ALA A 47 -3.33 -25.91 3.55
C ALA A 47 -1.84 -26.03 3.19
N SER A 48 -1.49 -26.78 2.15
CA SER A 48 -0.11 -26.92 1.64
C SER A 48 0.16 -26.18 0.33
N ALA A 49 -0.85 -25.57 -0.30
CA ALA A 49 -0.70 -24.85 -1.56
C ALA A 49 0.09 -23.55 -1.39
N THR A 50 0.91 -23.21 -2.37
CA THR A 50 1.53 -21.89 -2.50
C THR A 50 0.73 -21.08 -3.51
N ILE A 51 0.51 -19.80 -3.23
CA ILE A 51 -0.20 -18.85 -4.08
C ILE A 51 0.79 -17.91 -4.71
N SER A 52 0.67 -17.70 -6.02
CA SER A 52 1.48 -16.76 -6.79
C SER A 52 0.74 -15.45 -7.02
N CYS A 53 1.30 -14.34 -6.53
CA CYS A 53 0.73 -13.00 -6.63
C CYS A 53 1.66 -12.08 -7.40
N TYR A 54 1.12 -11.25 -8.29
CA TYR A 54 1.87 -10.18 -8.92
C TYR A 54 2.17 -9.05 -7.94
N ILE A 55 3.39 -8.50 -8.01
CA ILE A 55 3.74 -7.18 -7.47
C ILE A 55 4.74 -6.48 -8.41
N ASP A 56 4.81 -5.15 -8.33
CA ASP A 56 5.98 -4.40 -8.78
C ASP A 56 7.16 -4.66 -7.85
N ASN A 57 8.38 -4.36 -8.32
CA ASN A 57 9.58 -4.54 -7.49
C ASN A 57 9.53 -3.59 -6.27
N PRO A 58 9.48 -4.11 -5.03
CA PRO A 58 9.41 -3.26 -3.83
C PRO A 58 10.68 -2.42 -3.66
N THR A 59 10.55 -1.29 -2.97
CA THR A 59 11.72 -0.51 -2.52
C THR A 59 12.30 -1.07 -1.23
N SER A 60 11.44 -1.56 -0.34
CA SER A 60 11.79 -2.20 0.93
C SER A 60 10.72 -3.19 1.37
N ILE A 61 11.13 -4.25 2.09
CA ILE A 61 10.24 -5.17 2.81
C ILE A 61 10.57 -5.21 4.32
N ASP A 62 11.54 -4.41 4.75
CA ASP A 62 11.90 -4.20 6.15
C ASP A 62 11.00 -3.08 6.71
N PRO A 63 10.33 -3.25 7.86
CA PRO A 63 9.54 -2.21 8.51
C PRO A 63 10.23 -0.85 8.63
N PHE A 64 11.57 -0.85 8.59
CA PHE A 64 12.37 0.36 8.65
C PHE A 64 12.04 1.39 7.56
N ASP A 65 11.79 0.96 6.31
CA ASP A 65 11.68 1.86 5.15
C ASP A 65 10.52 1.48 4.20
N ILE A 66 9.42 0.97 4.72
CA ILE A 66 8.25 0.65 3.91
C ILE A 66 7.41 1.90 3.70
N GLU A 67 7.57 2.55 2.56
CA GLU A 67 6.81 3.77 2.19
C GLU A 67 5.89 3.55 0.99
N GLU A 68 5.84 2.33 0.41
CA GLU A 68 5.08 2.07 -0.80
C GLU A 68 4.28 0.76 -0.72
N PHE A 69 3.27 0.66 -1.59
CA PHE A 69 2.25 -0.39 -1.55
C PHE A 69 2.82 -1.81 -1.65
N ASN A 70 3.77 -2.06 -2.59
CA ASN A 70 4.28 -3.42 -2.83
C ASN A 70 5.08 -3.95 -1.64
N GLY A 71 5.95 -3.11 -1.06
CA GLY A 71 6.67 -3.44 0.17
C GLY A 71 5.72 -3.64 1.36
N ALA A 72 4.69 -2.80 1.48
CA ALA A 72 3.67 -2.93 2.51
C ALA A 72 2.86 -4.22 2.37
N ALA A 73 2.49 -4.62 1.13
CA ALA A 73 1.77 -5.86 0.87
C ALA A 73 2.56 -7.11 1.29
N VAL A 74 3.87 -7.12 1.01
CA VAL A 74 4.80 -8.18 1.44
C VAL A 74 4.96 -8.19 2.95
N ALA A 75 5.28 -7.03 3.54
CA ALA A 75 5.55 -6.92 4.96
C ALA A 75 4.32 -7.20 5.83
N ALA A 76 3.11 -6.88 5.35
CA ALA A 76 1.86 -7.23 6.03
C ALA A 76 1.65 -8.75 6.20
N GLN A 77 2.36 -9.59 5.47
CA GLN A 77 2.34 -11.04 5.66
C GLN A 77 3.37 -11.51 6.69
N LEU A 78 4.47 -10.74 6.82
CA LEU A 78 5.61 -11.05 7.69
C LEU A 78 5.46 -10.50 9.10
N PHE A 79 4.69 -9.41 9.28
CA PHE A 79 4.65 -8.63 10.52
C PHE A 79 3.23 -8.35 10.98
N ASP A 80 3.06 -8.41 12.31
CA ASP A 80 1.86 -8.00 13.03
C ASP A 80 2.16 -6.78 13.91
N PRO A 81 1.59 -5.60 13.61
CA PRO A 81 1.68 -4.42 14.48
C PRO A 81 0.83 -4.55 15.75
N LEU A 82 0.75 -3.50 16.57
CA LEU A 82 0.00 -3.51 17.84
C LEU A 82 -1.50 -3.71 17.65
N THR A 83 -2.07 -3.02 16.69
CA THR A 83 -3.51 -3.00 16.39
C THR A 83 -3.71 -3.29 14.91
N ARG A 84 -4.95 -3.53 14.49
CA ARG A 84 -5.34 -3.71 13.09
C ARG A 84 -6.67 -3.05 12.81
N TYR A 85 -6.77 -2.39 11.68
CA TYR A 85 -8.05 -1.94 11.16
C TYR A 85 -8.72 -3.06 10.34
N ASP A 86 -9.96 -3.41 10.70
CA ASP A 86 -10.77 -4.39 9.98
C ASP A 86 -11.69 -3.65 9.00
N TYR A 87 -11.35 -3.63 7.73
CA TYR A 87 -12.11 -2.94 6.67
C TYR A 87 -13.52 -3.49 6.48
N SER A 88 -13.79 -4.72 6.89
CA SER A 88 -15.12 -5.32 6.75
C SER A 88 -16.10 -4.88 7.83
N THR A 89 -15.59 -4.47 8.99
CA THR A 89 -16.40 -3.99 10.13
C THR A 89 -16.15 -2.52 10.43
N GLU A 90 -15.20 -1.91 9.74
CA GLU A 90 -14.75 -0.51 9.95
C GLU A 90 -14.32 -0.23 11.40
N GLU A 91 -13.71 -1.23 12.05
CA GLU A 91 -13.29 -1.14 13.45
C GLU A 91 -11.79 -1.35 13.62
N LEU A 92 -11.19 -0.61 14.56
CA LEU A 92 -9.85 -0.88 15.04
C LEU A 92 -9.90 -2.05 16.04
N LYS A 93 -9.08 -3.08 15.81
CA LYS A 93 -9.05 -4.31 16.60
C LYS A 93 -7.68 -4.56 17.23
N PRO A 94 -7.62 -5.21 18.40
CA PRO A 94 -6.39 -5.76 18.94
C PRO A 94 -5.73 -6.73 17.95
N LEU A 95 -4.36 -6.71 17.88
CA LEU A 95 -3.60 -7.69 17.11
C LEU A 95 -2.46 -8.24 17.97
N THR A 96 -1.26 -7.65 17.97
CA THR A 96 -0.18 -8.03 18.88
C THR A 96 -0.46 -7.53 20.31
N ALA A 97 -1.07 -6.37 20.47
CA ALA A 97 -1.66 -5.95 21.74
C ALA A 97 -2.99 -6.68 21.95
N GLU A 98 -3.26 -7.17 23.17
CA GLU A 98 -4.57 -7.71 23.56
C GLU A 98 -5.56 -6.59 23.92
N SER A 99 -5.04 -5.43 24.37
CA SER A 99 -5.83 -4.25 24.73
C SER A 99 -4.91 -3.03 24.86
N TRP A 100 -5.54 -1.86 24.96
CA TRP A 100 -4.84 -0.61 25.27
C TRP A 100 -5.70 0.31 26.12
N ASP A 101 -5.02 1.15 26.95
CA ASP A 101 -5.62 2.17 27.77
C ASP A 101 -5.16 3.56 27.31
N SER A 102 -6.01 4.55 27.56
CA SER A 102 -5.73 5.98 27.36
C SER A 102 -5.94 6.72 28.67
N ASN A 103 -5.07 7.68 28.99
CA ASN A 103 -5.37 8.60 30.06
C ASN A 103 -6.40 9.66 29.61
N ASP A 104 -6.95 10.44 30.58
CA ASP A 104 -8.00 11.43 30.32
C ASP A 104 -7.56 12.54 29.36
N SER A 105 -6.28 12.89 29.34
CA SER A 105 -5.71 13.93 28.45
C SER A 105 -5.39 13.41 27.04
N ALA A 106 -5.56 12.13 26.77
CA ALA A 106 -5.23 11.49 25.49
C ALA A 106 -3.76 11.71 25.03
N ASP A 107 -2.83 11.96 25.94
CA ASP A 107 -1.39 12.10 25.67
C ASP A 107 -0.55 10.91 26.14
N THR A 108 -1.18 9.90 26.72
CA THR A 108 -0.52 8.65 27.17
C THR A 108 -1.35 7.45 26.76
N ARG A 109 -0.69 6.49 26.11
CA ARG A 109 -1.25 5.17 25.75
C ARG A 109 -0.47 4.08 26.45
N THR A 110 -1.18 3.07 26.95
CA THR A 110 -0.56 1.85 27.49
C THR A 110 -1.10 0.67 26.72
N PHE A 111 -0.22 -0.01 25.99
CA PHE A 111 -0.57 -1.22 25.22
C PHE A 111 -0.14 -2.46 26.04
N HIS A 112 -1.06 -3.43 26.16
CA HIS A 112 -0.83 -4.72 26.79
C HIS A 112 -0.54 -5.75 25.71
N ILE A 113 0.70 -6.26 25.66
CA ILE A 113 1.15 -7.19 24.63
C ILE A 113 0.67 -8.61 24.97
N LYS A 114 0.14 -9.33 24.01
CA LYS A 114 -0.24 -10.75 24.16
C LYS A 114 0.99 -11.59 24.52
N LYS A 115 0.85 -12.44 25.53
CA LYS A 115 1.92 -13.36 25.95
C LYS A 115 2.02 -14.56 25.03
N GLY A 116 3.25 -15.03 24.81
CA GLY A 116 3.51 -16.26 24.06
C GLY A 116 3.58 -16.08 22.55
N LEU A 117 3.46 -14.83 22.03
CA LEU A 117 3.74 -14.54 20.63
C LEU A 117 5.23 -14.72 20.34
N LYS A 118 5.54 -15.27 19.16
CA LYS A 118 6.92 -15.56 18.73
C LYS A 118 7.25 -14.83 17.44
N PHE A 119 8.51 -14.47 17.30
CA PHE A 119 9.11 -14.18 16.01
C PHE A 119 9.40 -15.46 15.22
N HIS A 120 9.66 -15.34 13.94
CA HIS A 120 9.98 -16.47 13.06
C HIS A 120 11.26 -17.21 13.45
N ASP A 121 12.16 -16.59 14.22
CA ASP A 121 13.36 -17.20 14.79
C ASP A 121 13.11 -17.93 16.13
N GLY A 122 11.86 -17.93 16.60
CA GLY A 122 11.43 -18.56 17.86
C GLY A 122 11.62 -17.72 19.12
N THR A 123 12.19 -16.51 19.01
CA THR A 123 12.32 -15.58 20.14
C THR A 123 10.96 -14.94 20.50
N ASP A 124 10.83 -14.44 21.73
CA ASP A 124 9.58 -13.88 22.24
C ASP A 124 9.33 -12.45 21.70
N VAL A 125 8.08 -12.16 21.32
CA VAL A 125 7.63 -10.78 21.07
C VAL A 125 7.33 -10.12 22.42
N THR A 126 7.98 -8.98 22.65
CA THR A 126 7.86 -8.22 23.91
C THR A 126 7.66 -6.73 23.65
N ALA A 127 7.31 -5.96 24.69
CA ALA A 127 7.25 -4.50 24.62
C ALA A 127 8.60 -3.88 24.18
N ASN A 128 9.73 -4.48 24.58
CA ASN A 128 11.06 -4.03 24.18
C ASN A 128 11.32 -4.22 22.68
N SER A 129 10.69 -5.19 22.02
CA SER A 129 10.77 -5.37 20.57
C SER A 129 10.18 -4.18 19.80
N PHE A 130 9.06 -3.62 20.29
CA PHE A 130 8.48 -2.39 19.75
C PHE A 130 9.34 -1.17 20.07
N LYS A 131 9.79 -1.02 21.32
CA LYS A 131 10.68 0.08 21.71
C LYS A 131 11.91 0.11 20.83
N TYR A 132 12.53 -1.03 20.57
CA TYR A 132 13.69 -1.13 19.70
C TYR A 132 13.35 -0.78 18.24
N ALA A 133 12.27 -1.34 17.68
CA ALA A 133 11.83 -1.07 16.32
C ALA A 133 11.61 0.43 16.08
N TRP A 134 10.91 1.10 16.98
CA TRP A 134 10.57 2.52 16.84
C TRP A 134 11.78 3.44 17.02
N ASN A 135 12.70 3.12 17.93
CA ASN A 135 13.96 3.84 18.04
C ASN A 135 14.83 3.64 16.78
N ARG A 136 14.86 2.43 16.20
CA ARG A 136 15.58 2.13 14.97
C ARG A 136 15.10 3.00 13.80
N ILE A 137 13.80 3.19 13.67
CA ILE A 137 13.18 4.03 12.62
C ILE A 137 13.57 5.50 12.78
N CYS A 138 13.59 6.03 14.01
CA CYS A 138 13.85 7.44 14.27
C CYS A 138 15.34 7.80 14.33
N ASN A 139 16.21 6.83 14.64
CA ASN A 139 17.61 7.13 14.93
C ASN A 139 18.47 7.16 13.65
N PRO A 140 19.03 8.32 13.25
CA PRO A 140 19.87 8.44 12.05
C PRO A 140 21.16 7.61 12.11
N LYS A 141 21.57 7.13 13.29
CA LYS A 141 22.72 6.23 13.42
C LYS A 141 22.48 4.83 12.85
N THR A 142 21.23 4.49 12.53
CA THR A 142 20.88 3.20 11.93
C THR A 142 21.42 3.09 10.49
N THR A 143 21.23 4.14 9.67
CA THR A 143 21.61 4.19 8.25
C THR A 143 22.09 5.58 7.80
N ASP A 144 22.73 6.36 8.69
CA ASP A 144 23.18 7.75 8.46
C ASP A 144 22.03 8.77 8.28
N SER A 145 20.77 8.35 8.33
CA SER A 145 19.56 9.20 8.31
C SER A 145 18.41 8.51 9.06
N PRO A 146 17.43 9.25 9.57
CA PRO A 146 16.16 8.65 9.99
C PRO A 146 15.49 7.95 8.81
N SER A 147 14.69 6.92 9.09
CA SER A 147 13.84 6.29 8.10
C SER A 147 12.84 7.29 7.50
N VAL A 148 12.48 7.09 6.24
CA VAL A 148 11.46 7.89 5.53
C VAL A 148 10.08 7.79 6.19
N VAL A 149 9.80 6.71 6.94
CA VAL A 149 8.54 6.48 7.67
C VAL A 149 8.59 6.92 9.13
N SER A 150 9.66 7.57 9.57
CA SER A 150 9.83 8.03 10.96
C SER A 150 8.75 9.01 11.41
N TYR A 151 8.11 9.73 10.47
CA TYR A 151 7.06 10.70 10.74
C TYR A 151 5.84 10.10 11.47
N HIS A 152 5.56 8.81 11.33
CA HIS A 152 4.51 8.13 12.11
C HIS A 152 4.71 8.25 13.64
N LEU A 153 5.94 8.48 14.06
CA LEU A 153 6.31 8.64 15.47
C LEU A 153 6.52 10.12 15.88
N ALA A 154 6.23 11.08 14.98
CA ALA A 154 6.48 12.50 15.22
C ALA A 154 5.79 13.05 16.46
N LEU A 155 4.67 12.46 16.87
CA LEU A 155 3.94 12.84 18.09
C LEU A 155 4.52 12.20 19.36
N VAL A 156 5.43 11.25 19.28
CA VAL A 156 6.03 10.61 20.47
C VAL A 156 7.07 11.55 21.11
N LYS A 157 7.02 11.70 22.42
CA LYS A 157 8.00 12.55 23.14
C LYS A 157 9.43 12.11 22.85
N GLY A 158 10.28 13.09 22.53
CA GLY A 158 11.69 12.89 22.22
C GLY A 158 11.98 12.64 20.75
N TYR A 159 10.96 12.60 19.87
CA TYR A 159 11.13 12.42 18.43
C TYR A 159 12.14 13.40 17.82
N ASP A 160 11.93 14.70 17.99
CA ASP A 160 12.80 15.76 17.43
C ASP A 160 14.25 15.65 17.92
N ASP A 161 14.46 15.19 19.16
CA ASP A 161 15.81 15.03 19.70
C ASP A 161 16.51 13.82 19.08
N VAL A 162 15.78 12.74 18.82
CA VAL A 162 16.35 11.52 18.21
C VAL A 162 16.67 11.74 16.74
N VAL A 163 15.71 12.23 15.94
CA VAL A 163 15.93 12.45 14.49
C VAL A 163 17.01 13.49 14.19
N ASN A 164 17.24 14.42 15.12
CA ASN A 164 18.31 15.41 15.03
C ASN A 164 19.61 14.98 15.74
N SER A 165 19.77 13.71 16.10
CA SER A 165 20.97 13.14 16.76
C SER A 165 21.33 13.77 18.11
N LYS A 166 20.38 14.37 18.83
CA LYS A 166 20.55 14.94 20.17
C LYS A 166 20.31 13.92 21.27
N ALA A 167 19.54 12.84 20.97
CA ALA A 167 19.27 11.70 21.83
C ALA A 167 19.36 10.40 21.04
N ASP A 168 19.55 9.28 21.73
CA ASP A 168 19.63 7.95 21.12
C ASP A 168 18.28 7.21 21.15
N GLU A 169 17.36 7.61 22.03
CA GLU A 169 16.08 6.94 22.23
C GLU A 169 14.94 7.94 22.45
N LEU A 170 13.76 7.54 22.00
CA LEU A 170 12.50 8.24 22.23
C LEU A 170 12.17 8.24 23.73
N THR A 171 12.17 9.40 24.38
CA THR A 171 11.92 9.51 25.83
C THR A 171 10.48 9.17 26.21
N GLY A 172 9.56 9.24 25.25
CA GLY A 172 8.15 8.90 25.44
C GLY A 172 7.87 7.40 25.51
N ILE A 173 8.85 6.53 25.25
CA ILE A 173 8.61 5.08 25.22
C ILE A 173 9.22 4.41 26.45
N THR A 174 8.39 3.74 27.25
CA THR A 174 8.84 2.96 28.40
C THR A 174 8.20 1.58 28.41
N CYS A 175 8.94 0.59 28.90
CA CYS A 175 8.49 -0.79 29.05
C CYS A 175 8.61 -1.17 30.54
N PRO A 176 7.56 -0.95 31.36
CA PRO A 176 7.58 -1.28 32.80
C PRO A 176 7.82 -2.76 33.06
N ASP A 177 7.39 -3.61 32.15
CA ASP A 177 7.66 -5.05 32.09
C ASP A 177 7.68 -5.53 30.64
N ASP A 178 7.92 -6.82 30.40
CA ASP A 178 8.06 -7.40 29.06
C ASP A 178 6.78 -7.31 28.19
N TYR A 179 5.63 -7.09 28.79
CA TYR A 179 4.33 -7.11 28.10
C TYR A 179 3.55 -5.81 28.23
N THR A 180 4.15 -4.76 28.77
CA THR A 180 3.54 -3.44 28.89
C THR A 180 4.37 -2.41 28.14
N LEU A 181 3.80 -1.84 27.06
CA LEU A 181 4.39 -0.75 26.29
C LEU A 181 3.63 0.53 26.62
N LYS A 182 4.29 1.46 27.29
CA LYS A 182 3.73 2.79 27.58
C LYS A 182 4.33 3.82 26.64
N VAL A 183 3.46 4.60 25.98
CA VAL A 183 3.81 5.65 25.02
C VAL A 183 3.27 7.00 25.50
N GLU A 184 4.15 7.98 25.69
CA GLU A 184 3.82 9.35 26.00
C GLU A 184 3.98 10.23 24.76
N LEU A 185 2.92 10.97 24.41
CA LEU A 185 2.87 11.86 23.27
C LEU A 185 3.22 13.30 23.68
N ALA A 186 3.78 14.08 22.76
CA ALA A 186 4.12 15.48 22.96
C ALA A 186 2.87 16.37 23.07
N SER A 187 1.75 15.93 22.49
CA SER A 187 0.44 16.57 22.55
C SER A 187 -0.68 15.53 22.61
N PRO A 188 -1.88 15.89 23.11
CA PRO A 188 -3.04 15.01 23.09
C PRO A 188 -3.37 14.56 21.66
N TYR A 189 -3.52 13.24 21.45
CA TYR A 189 -3.91 12.68 20.17
C TYR A 189 -4.70 11.40 20.37
N ALA A 190 -6.02 11.47 20.21
CA ALA A 190 -6.94 10.35 20.51
C ALA A 190 -6.74 9.17 19.58
N ASP A 191 -6.35 9.42 18.32
CA ASP A 191 -6.31 8.45 17.25
C ASP A 191 -4.96 7.70 17.13
N PHE A 192 -4.04 7.90 18.09
CA PHE A 192 -2.75 7.19 18.10
C PHE A 192 -2.88 5.65 17.97
N PRO A 193 -3.92 4.98 18.52
CA PRO A 193 -4.13 3.54 18.28
C PRO A 193 -4.35 3.17 16.81
N PHE A 194 -4.82 4.09 15.95
CA PHE A 194 -4.87 3.90 14.49
C PHE A 194 -3.48 4.01 13.86
N VAL A 195 -2.64 4.94 14.32
CA VAL A 195 -1.27 5.07 13.80
C VAL A 195 -0.48 3.78 13.98
N VAL A 196 -0.61 3.13 15.12
CA VAL A 196 0.16 1.91 15.44
C VAL A 196 -0.42 0.63 14.80
N CYS A 197 -1.40 0.74 13.88
CA CYS A 197 -1.79 -0.36 12.99
C CYS A 197 -0.93 -0.43 11.72
N CYS A 198 -0.08 0.59 11.47
CA CYS A 198 0.85 0.58 10.35
C CYS A 198 1.89 -0.53 10.47
N THR A 199 2.13 -1.24 9.37
CA THR A 199 3.17 -2.27 9.29
C THR A 199 4.58 -1.75 9.62
N PRO A 200 5.01 -0.54 9.24
CA PRO A 200 6.28 0.03 9.67
C PRO A 200 6.50 0.07 11.18
N LEU A 201 5.42 0.16 11.97
CA LEU A 201 5.50 0.22 13.42
C LEU A 201 5.43 -1.18 14.10
N SER A 202 5.61 -2.24 13.35
CA SER A 202 5.67 -3.62 13.86
C SER A 202 6.90 -3.86 14.73
N PRO A 203 6.87 -4.86 15.63
CA PRO A 203 8.02 -5.23 16.43
C PRO A 203 9.07 -5.93 15.57
N ILE A 204 10.34 -5.84 15.94
CA ILE A 204 11.43 -6.58 15.32
C ILE A 204 12.29 -7.29 16.36
N PRO A 205 12.85 -8.49 16.02
CA PRO A 205 13.67 -9.25 16.93
C PRO A 205 15.09 -8.69 17.08
N ASP A 206 15.85 -9.21 18.05
CA ASP A 206 17.22 -8.78 18.31
C ASP A 206 18.19 -9.08 17.15
N CYS A 207 17.92 -10.10 16.33
CA CYS A 207 18.76 -10.43 15.17
C CYS A 207 18.80 -9.30 14.12
N ALA A 208 17.83 -8.39 14.11
CA ALA A 208 17.85 -7.20 13.26
C ALA A 208 19.00 -6.21 13.61
N LYS A 209 19.63 -6.37 14.77
CA LYS A 209 20.76 -5.56 15.22
C LYS A 209 22.08 -5.95 14.55
N ASP A 210 22.20 -7.20 14.10
CA ASP A 210 23.48 -7.79 13.70
C ASP A 210 23.93 -7.33 12.32
N ASN A 211 23.01 -7.28 11.34
CA ASN A 211 23.34 -6.89 9.98
C ASN A 211 22.10 -6.33 9.25
N PHE A 212 22.03 -5.01 9.15
CA PHE A 212 20.95 -4.30 8.49
C PHE A 212 20.70 -4.79 7.05
N ALA A 213 21.75 -4.86 6.23
CA ALA A 213 21.63 -5.21 4.81
C ALA A 213 21.12 -6.66 4.60
N THR A 214 21.53 -7.60 5.45
CA THR A 214 21.03 -8.98 5.39
C THR A 214 19.59 -9.05 5.87
N TYR A 215 19.28 -8.38 6.98
CA TYR A 215 17.92 -8.34 7.55
C TYR A 215 16.92 -7.74 6.56
N SER A 216 17.27 -6.65 5.87
CA SER A 216 16.39 -5.98 4.91
C SER A 216 16.01 -6.84 3.70
N LYS A 217 16.82 -7.86 3.36
CA LYS A 217 16.52 -8.81 2.28
C LYS A 217 15.82 -10.10 2.74
N ALA A 218 15.88 -10.41 4.03
CA ALA A 218 15.24 -11.58 4.62
C ALA A 218 14.77 -11.26 6.04
N PRO A 219 13.80 -10.34 6.20
CA PRO A 219 13.37 -9.90 7.52
C PRO A 219 12.70 -11.03 8.30
N VAL A 220 12.98 -11.05 9.61
CA VAL A 220 12.38 -11.94 10.60
C VAL A 220 11.27 -11.16 11.30
N GLY A 221 10.03 -11.56 11.08
CA GLY A 221 8.85 -10.92 11.65
C GLY A 221 8.12 -11.80 12.64
N ASN A 222 6.89 -11.39 12.97
CA ASN A 222 5.97 -12.07 13.90
C ASN A 222 4.62 -12.41 13.25
N GLY A 223 4.52 -12.27 11.92
CA GLY A 223 3.31 -12.52 11.15
C GLY A 223 3.08 -14.00 10.81
N PRO A 224 1.97 -14.32 10.12
CA PRO A 224 1.57 -15.71 9.80
C PRO A 224 2.43 -16.38 8.74
N PHE A 225 3.20 -15.63 7.96
CA PHE A 225 4.17 -16.15 7.01
C PHE A 225 5.58 -15.71 7.38
N MET A 226 6.57 -16.49 7.01
CA MET A 226 7.99 -16.21 7.17
C MET A 226 8.71 -16.30 5.83
N MET A 227 9.83 -15.61 5.69
CA MET A 227 10.65 -15.68 4.49
C MET A 227 11.11 -17.11 4.22
N ASP A 228 11.03 -17.53 2.95
CA ASP A 228 11.65 -18.74 2.43
C ASP A 228 12.81 -18.33 1.50
N GLY A 229 13.99 -18.22 2.10
CA GLY A 229 15.16 -17.62 1.47
C GLY A 229 15.22 -16.11 1.64
N SER A 230 15.72 -15.41 0.64
CA SER A 230 15.85 -13.96 0.60
C SER A 230 15.06 -13.36 -0.57
N TRP A 231 14.77 -12.08 -0.50
CA TRP A 231 14.23 -11.34 -1.64
C TRP A 231 15.25 -11.33 -2.80
N GLU A 232 14.83 -11.91 -3.92
CA GLU A 232 15.57 -11.87 -5.18
C GLU A 232 15.07 -10.68 -6.02
N ASP A 233 15.83 -9.61 -5.96
CA ASP A 233 15.50 -8.30 -6.53
C ASP A 233 15.10 -8.42 -8.01
N GLY A 234 13.96 -7.85 -8.39
CA GLY A 234 13.42 -7.92 -9.74
C GLY A 234 12.93 -9.30 -10.18
N GLN A 235 12.82 -10.28 -9.28
CA GLN A 235 12.40 -11.64 -9.61
C GLN A 235 11.24 -12.13 -8.76
N TYR A 236 11.46 -12.34 -7.46
CA TYR A 236 10.44 -12.88 -6.56
C TYR A 236 10.77 -12.68 -5.08
N ILE A 237 9.74 -12.82 -4.26
CA ILE A 237 9.83 -12.95 -2.80
C ILE A 237 9.00 -14.17 -2.40
N ASN A 238 9.66 -15.19 -1.85
CA ASN A 238 9.01 -16.41 -1.40
C ASN A 238 8.77 -16.39 0.10
N MET A 239 7.60 -16.87 0.50
CA MET A 239 7.22 -17.03 1.90
C MET A 239 6.60 -18.40 2.13
N THR A 240 6.87 -18.95 3.30
CA THR A 240 6.22 -20.17 3.80
C THR A 240 5.41 -19.86 5.04
N LYS A 241 4.41 -20.68 5.30
CA LYS A 241 3.57 -20.59 6.49
C LYS A 241 4.41 -20.71 7.76
N PHE A 242 4.22 -19.80 8.73
CA PHE A 242 4.80 -19.91 10.05
C PHE A 242 3.92 -20.82 10.93
N SER A 243 4.38 -22.04 11.19
CA SER A 243 3.59 -23.06 11.93
C SER A 243 3.36 -22.70 13.40
N ASP A 244 4.30 -21.96 14.01
CA ASP A 244 4.25 -21.55 15.41
C ASP A 244 3.61 -20.17 15.62
N TYR A 245 2.90 -19.66 14.60
CA TYR A 245 2.19 -18.39 14.69
C TYR A 245 1.12 -18.43 15.78
N GLY A 246 1.28 -17.57 16.78
CA GLY A 246 0.40 -17.48 17.96
C GLY A 246 -0.70 -16.41 17.86
N GLY A 247 -0.79 -15.68 16.74
CA GLY A 247 -1.82 -14.65 16.53
C GLY A 247 -3.18 -15.22 16.13
N ASP A 248 -4.16 -14.35 16.00
CA ASP A 248 -5.58 -14.73 15.76
C ASP A 248 -5.87 -15.09 14.31
N GLU A 249 -4.95 -14.82 13.36
CA GLU A 249 -5.15 -14.99 11.92
C GLU A 249 -4.05 -15.86 11.28
N PRO A 250 -4.05 -17.16 11.56
CA PRO A 250 -3.07 -18.07 10.99
C PRO A 250 -3.22 -18.18 9.46
N ALA A 251 -2.10 -18.43 8.77
CA ALA A 251 -2.10 -18.70 7.35
C ALA A 251 -2.98 -19.91 6.99
N ASN A 252 -3.84 -19.77 5.99
CA ASN A 252 -4.70 -20.84 5.49
C ASN A 252 -4.09 -21.60 4.30
N VAL A 253 -2.95 -21.13 3.79
CA VAL A 253 -2.18 -21.73 2.68
C VAL A 253 -0.77 -22.01 3.14
N GLY A 254 -0.05 -22.87 2.40
CA GLY A 254 1.30 -23.29 2.74
C GLY A 254 2.37 -22.24 2.46
N GLY A 255 2.13 -21.34 1.52
CA GLY A 255 3.08 -20.29 1.16
C GLY A 255 2.50 -19.22 0.25
N VAL A 256 3.27 -18.18 0.02
CA VAL A 256 3.01 -17.10 -0.93
C VAL A 256 4.27 -16.88 -1.75
N ASN A 257 4.12 -16.81 -3.07
CA ASN A 257 5.14 -16.35 -4.00
C ASN A 257 4.71 -14.99 -4.55
N PHE A 258 5.39 -13.93 -4.15
CA PHE A 258 5.25 -12.64 -4.81
C PHE A 258 6.15 -12.62 -6.05
N SER A 259 5.54 -12.73 -7.22
CA SER A 259 6.21 -12.70 -8.51
C SER A 259 6.35 -11.26 -8.99
N ILE A 260 7.58 -10.80 -9.12
CA ILE A 260 7.90 -9.46 -9.59
C ILE A 260 7.85 -9.47 -11.10
N GLN A 261 6.90 -8.77 -11.71
CA GLN A 261 6.74 -8.68 -13.16
C GLN A 261 7.07 -7.26 -13.64
N LYS A 262 7.35 -7.14 -14.92
CA LYS A 262 7.74 -5.87 -15.53
C LYS A 262 6.65 -4.81 -15.47
N ASP A 263 5.41 -5.22 -15.70
CA ASP A 263 4.23 -4.36 -15.76
C ASP A 263 2.95 -5.17 -15.59
N THR A 264 1.84 -4.47 -15.34
CA THR A 264 0.50 -5.08 -15.13
C THR A 264 0.02 -5.87 -16.35
N ASP A 265 0.30 -5.42 -17.58
CA ASP A 265 -0.09 -6.13 -18.79
C ASP A 265 0.62 -7.48 -18.90
N THR A 266 1.92 -7.53 -18.60
CA THR A 266 2.70 -8.77 -18.54
C THR A 266 2.17 -9.71 -17.46
N ALA A 267 1.90 -9.19 -16.26
CA ALA A 267 1.33 -9.96 -15.15
C ALA A 267 -0.04 -10.55 -15.50
N PHE A 268 -0.89 -9.78 -16.18
CA PHE A 268 -2.20 -10.25 -16.62
C PHE A 268 -2.12 -11.37 -17.66
N LEU A 269 -1.13 -11.34 -18.57
CA LEU A 269 -0.86 -12.44 -19.49
C LEU A 269 -0.38 -13.70 -18.77
N GLU A 270 0.46 -13.55 -17.74
CA GLU A 270 0.91 -14.68 -16.89
C GLU A 270 -0.26 -15.28 -16.08
N PHE A 271 -1.17 -14.44 -15.58
CA PHE A 271 -2.41 -14.89 -14.98
C PHE A 271 -3.29 -15.69 -15.96
N GLN A 272 -3.48 -15.18 -17.19
CA GLN A 272 -4.25 -15.87 -18.22
C GLN A 272 -3.59 -17.19 -18.65
N ALA A 273 -2.26 -17.29 -18.57
CA ALA A 273 -1.51 -18.51 -18.83
C ALA A 273 -1.55 -19.51 -17.66
N GLY A 274 -2.07 -19.11 -16.48
CA GLY A 274 -2.12 -19.93 -15.27
C GLY A 274 -0.81 -19.97 -14.48
N ASN A 275 0.09 -19.01 -14.69
CA ASN A 275 1.36 -18.87 -13.96
C ASN A 275 1.24 -17.97 -12.73
N LEU A 276 0.17 -17.19 -12.64
CA LEU A 276 -0.20 -16.37 -11.48
C LEU A 276 -1.62 -16.71 -11.02
N ASP A 277 -1.84 -16.71 -9.72
CA ASP A 277 -3.16 -16.88 -9.10
C ASP A 277 -3.86 -15.54 -8.87
N VAL A 278 -3.10 -14.46 -8.66
CA VAL A 278 -3.60 -13.11 -8.38
C VAL A 278 -2.80 -12.08 -9.14
N CYS A 279 -3.49 -11.16 -9.82
CA CYS A 279 -2.88 -10.01 -10.49
C CYS A 279 -3.85 -8.82 -10.55
N ASP A 280 -3.32 -7.65 -10.82
CA ASP A 280 -4.12 -6.47 -11.15
C ASP A 280 -4.71 -6.57 -12.56
N ILE A 281 -5.83 -5.89 -12.78
CA ILE A 281 -6.47 -5.81 -14.09
C ILE A 281 -5.91 -4.57 -14.82
N PRO A 282 -5.36 -4.73 -16.05
CA PRO A 282 -4.88 -3.59 -16.81
C PRO A 282 -5.98 -2.57 -17.11
N SER A 283 -5.58 -1.31 -17.24
CA SER A 283 -6.47 -0.19 -17.62
C SER A 283 -7.24 -0.51 -18.90
N GLY A 284 -8.55 -0.20 -18.94
CA GLY A 284 -9.42 -0.43 -20.09
C GLY A 284 -9.80 -1.90 -20.32
N ARG A 285 -9.48 -2.83 -19.41
CA ARG A 285 -9.82 -4.26 -19.51
C ARG A 285 -10.76 -4.77 -18.41
N ILE A 286 -11.29 -3.89 -17.57
CA ILE A 286 -12.11 -4.26 -16.41
C ILE A 286 -13.40 -4.95 -16.85
N LYS A 287 -14.16 -4.35 -17.78
CA LYS A 287 -15.44 -4.91 -18.27
C LYS A 287 -15.26 -6.25 -18.97
N GLU A 288 -14.22 -6.40 -19.78
CA GLU A 288 -13.86 -7.66 -20.43
C GLU A 288 -13.55 -8.74 -19.39
N THR A 289 -12.74 -8.38 -18.38
CA THR A 289 -12.32 -9.29 -17.33
C THR A 289 -13.51 -9.73 -16.46
N VAL A 290 -14.36 -8.79 -16.05
CA VAL A 290 -15.62 -9.08 -15.34
C VAL A 290 -16.52 -10.01 -16.15
N SER A 291 -16.65 -9.77 -17.47
CA SER A 291 -17.45 -10.63 -18.35
C SER A 291 -16.89 -12.05 -18.45
N THR A 292 -15.57 -12.20 -18.32
CA THR A 292 -14.89 -13.49 -18.48
C THR A 292 -14.84 -14.30 -17.17
N TYR A 293 -14.50 -13.64 -16.08
CA TYR A 293 -14.20 -14.29 -14.80
C TYR A 293 -15.27 -14.04 -13.72
N GLY A 294 -16.25 -13.15 -13.97
CA GLY A 294 -17.31 -12.76 -13.04
C GLY A 294 -16.84 -11.91 -11.88
N GLU A 295 -17.72 -11.00 -11.46
CA GLU A 295 -17.47 -10.08 -10.34
C GLU A 295 -17.91 -10.72 -9.01
N SER A 296 -17.11 -10.50 -7.97
CA SER A 296 -17.44 -10.87 -6.59
C SER A 296 -18.65 -10.10 -6.09
N ASP A 297 -19.49 -10.73 -5.26
CA ASP A 297 -20.69 -10.10 -4.70
C ASP A 297 -20.36 -9.07 -3.60
N ASP A 298 -19.25 -9.24 -2.91
CA ASP A 298 -18.87 -8.43 -1.75
C ASP A 298 -17.52 -7.67 -1.94
N GLY A 299 -16.88 -7.83 -3.10
CA GLY A 299 -15.58 -7.26 -3.39
C GLY A 299 -14.40 -7.91 -2.63
N TYR A 300 -14.64 -8.91 -1.81
CA TYR A 300 -13.66 -9.54 -0.93
C TYR A 300 -13.54 -11.05 -1.10
N THR A 301 -14.59 -11.71 -1.56
CA THR A 301 -14.66 -13.19 -1.62
C THR A 301 -14.72 -13.66 -3.06
N ILE A 302 -13.86 -14.60 -3.44
CA ILE A 302 -13.90 -15.23 -4.77
C ILE A 302 -14.59 -16.59 -4.74
N SER A 303 -15.13 -16.96 -5.90
CA SER A 303 -15.64 -18.32 -6.20
C SER A 303 -15.28 -18.67 -7.65
N PRO A 304 -15.42 -19.93 -8.11
CA PRO A 304 -15.02 -20.32 -9.46
C PRO A 304 -15.62 -19.51 -10.63
N SER A 305 -16.77 -18.85 -10.40
CA SER A 305 -17.42 -18.00 -11.40
C SER A 305 -17.43 -16.51 -11.05
N LYS A 306 -16.74 -16.10 -10.00
CA LYS A 306 -16.71 -14.74 -9.46
C LYS A 306 -15.32 -14.45 -8.92
N GLN A 307 -14.37 -14.17 -9.83
CA GLN A 307 -12.96 -14.06 -9.53
C GLN A 307 -12.43 -12.62 -9.56
N VAL A 308 -13.26 -11.68 -10.04
CA VAL A 308 -12.88 -10.26 -10.09
C VAL A 308 -13.33 -9.59 -8.79
N LEU A 309 -12.37 -9.02 -8.08
CA LEU A 309 -12.61 -8.21 -6.89
C LEU A 309 -12.62 -6.73 -7.30
N LEU A 310 -13.78 -6.10 -7.22
CA LEU A 310 -13.96 -4.66 -7.38
C LEU A 310 -14.53 -4.11 -6.08
N GLY A 311 -13.96 -3.02 -5.60
CA GLY A 311 -14.40 -2.40 -4.35
C GLY A 311 -13.82 -1.00 -4.18
N GLN A 312 -14.42 -0.23 -3.27
CA GLN A 312 -13.90 1.07 -2.90
C GLN A 312 -12.61 0.90 -2.09
N VAL A 313 -11.58 1.66 -2.45
CA VAL A 313 -10.31 1.73 -1.73
C VAL A 313 -10.12 3.15 -1.18
N MET A 314 -9.51 3.26 -0.01
CA MET A 314 -9.17 4.55 0.60
C MET A 314 -7.87 5.07 -0.05
N TYR A 315 -7.98 5.47 -1.32
CA TYR A 315 -6.88 5.88 -2.17
C TYR A 315 -7.25 7.13 -2.95
N THR A 316 -6.34 8.09 -2.99
CA THR A 316 -6.44 9.28 -3.85
C THR A 316 -5.22 9.36 -4.75
N GLU A 317 -5.44 9.44 -6.06
CA GLU A 317 -4.41 9.76 -7.03
C GLU A 317 -4.39 11.25 -7.31
N TYR A 318 -3.19 11.83 -7.33
CA TYR A 318 -3.01 13.26 -7.52
C TYR A 318 -1.73 13.58 -8.29
N LEU A 319 -1.65 14.79 -8.81
CA LEU A 319 -0.44 15.33 -9.41
C LEU A 319 0.31 16.20 -8.40
N ALA A 320 1.57 15.88 -8.17
CA ALA A 320 2.47 16.69 -7.38
C ALA A 320 3.10 17.77 -8.27
N TYR A 321 3.07 19.03 -7.81
CA TYR A 321 3.69 20.19 -8.45
C TYR A 321 4.90 20.64 -7.64
N ASN A 322 6.08 20.70 -8.27
CA ASN A 322 7.23 21.32 -7.60
C ASN A 322 7.05 22.85 -7.60
N VAL A 323 6.67 23.39 -6.46
CA VAL A 323 6.44 24.84 -6.30
C VAL A 323 7.72 25.69 -6.34
N ASN A 324 8.90 25.05 -6.32
CA ASN A 324 10.18 25.72 -6.52
C ASN A 324 10.53 25.89 -8.02
N ASP A 325 9.80 25.23 -8.93
CA ASP A 325 9.95 25.46 -10.35
C ASP A 325 9.45 26.86 -10.73
N PRO A 326 10.17 27.64 -11.57
CA PRO A 326 9.82 29.01 -11.90
C PRO A 326 8.43 29.18 -12.51
N ILE A 327 7.93 28.21 -13.29
CA ILE A 327 6.61 28.23 -13.91
C ILE A 327 5.56 27.78 -12.90
N LEU A 328 5.83 26.69 -12.20
CA LEU A 328 4.87 26.06 -11.28
C LEU A 328 4.81 26.75 -9.90
N SER A 329 5.74 27.66 -9.58
CA SER A 329 5.61 28.57 -8.42
C SER A 329 4.36 29.48 -8.55
N ASN A 330 3.94 29.78 -9.79
CA ASN A 330 2.74 30.57 -10.02
C ASN A 330 1.46 29.75 -9.77
N LYS A 331 0.73 30.12 -8.72
CA LYS A 331 -0.53 29.47 -8.32
C LYS A 331 -1.57 29.43 -9.45
N LEU A 332 -1.66 30.50 -10.27
CA LEU A 332 -2.66 30.58 -11.36
C LEU A 332 -2.36 29.53 -12.45
N VAL A 333 -1.09 29.24 -12.73
CA VAL A 333 -0.69 28.19 -13.67
C VAL A 333 -1.14 26.82 -13.14
N ARG A 334 -0.90 26.50 -11.87
CA ARG A 334 -1.33 25.22 -11.29
C ARG A 334 -2.85 25.06 -11.30
N GLN A 335 -3.60 26.12 -10.99
CA GLN A 335 -5.06 26.13 -11.02
C GLN A 335 -5.58 25.94 -12.47
N ALA A 336 -4.96 26.60 -13.44
CA ALA A 336 -5.32 26.44 -14.85
C ALA A 336 -5.04 25.02 -15.35
N MET A 337 -3.89 24.44 -14.99
CA MET A 337 -3.56 23.06 -15.35
C MET A 337 -4.55 22.06 -14.74
N SER A 338 -5.04 22.31 -13.53
CA SER A 338 -6.08 21.49 -12.90
C SER A 338 -7.42 21.59 -13.64
N LEU A 339 -7.88 22.80 -13.97
CA LEU A 339 -9.14 23.03 -14.72
C LEU A 339 -9.10 22.48 -16.15
N ALA A 340 -7.92 22.35 -16.75
CA ALA A 340 -7.75 21.83 -18.09
C ALA A 340 -7.96 20.33 -18.22
N ILE A 341 -7.92 19.56 -17.13
CA ILE A 341 -8.04 18.09 -17.14
C ILE A 341 -9.51 17.67 -17.10
N ASP A 342 -9.95 16.92 -18.09
CA ASP A 342 -11.27 16.28 -18.14
C ASP A 342 -11.23 14.95 -17.36
N ARG A 343 -11.31 15.06 -16.03
CA ARG A 343 -11.25 13.92 -15.10
C ARG A 343 -12.39 12.93 -15.33
N GLN A 344 -13.60 13.42 -15.64
CA GLN A 344 -14.74 12.55 -15.87
C GLN A 344 -14.50 11.64 -17.07
N SER A 345 -14.00 12.22 -18.17
CA SER A 345 -13.67 11.44 -19.37
C SER A 345 -12.57 10.40 -19.10
N LEU A 346 -11.56 10.74 -18.28
CA LEU A 346 -10.52 9.79 -17.87
C LEU A 346 -11.12 8.62 -17.06
N CYS A 347 -11.96 8.93 -16.07
CA CYS A 347 -12.63 7.92 -15.24
C CYS A 347 -13.52 7.00 -16.08
N ASP A 348 -14.28 7.55 -17.01
CA ASP A 348 -15.24 6.78 -17.83
C ASP A 348 -14.55 5.91 -18.89
N THR A 349 -13.42 6.38 -19.46
CA THR A 349 -12.77 5.70 -20.60
C THR A 349 -11.65 4.77 -20.16
N LEU A 350 -10.76 5.21 -19.29
CA LEU A 350 -9.59 4.41 -18.87
C LEU A 350 -9.88 3.51 -17.68
N TYR A 351 -10.65 4.01 -16.72
CA TYR A 351 -11.02 3.26 -15.52
C TYR A 351 -12.40 2.61 -15.62
N GLU A 352 -13.06 2.74 -16.79
CA GLU A 352 -14.38 2.14 -17.08
C GLU A 352 -15.43 2.43 -15.98
N SER A 353 -15.35 3.63 -15.39
CA SER A 353 -16.18 4.16 -14.29
C SER A 353 -15.95 3.46 -12.91
N THR A 354 -14.82 2.77 -12.73
CA THR A 354 -14.41 2.25 -11.41
C THR A 354 -13.62 3.26 -10.57
N ALA A 355 -13.32 4.43 -11.14
CA ALA A 355 -12.77 5.59 -10.45
C ALA A 355 -13.72 6.78 -10.58
N THR A 356 -13.64 7.73 -9.66
CA THR A 356 -14.40 8.98 -9.67
C THR A 356 -13.47 10.19 -9.58
N PRO A 357 -13.80 11.31 -10.25
CA PRO A 357 -13.09 12.56 -10.01
C PRO A 357 -13.19 12.95 -8.53
N SER A 358 -12.08 13.40 -7.94
CA SER A 358 -12.07 13.82 -6.53
C SER A 358 -11.91 15.34 -6.39
N GLY A 359 -12.68 15.92 -5.50
CA GLY A 359 -12.59 17.31 -5.06
C GLY A 359 -11.84 17.49 -3.73
N ASP A 360 -11.33 16.39 -3.16
CA ASP A 360 -10.56 16.41 -1.92
C ASP A 360 -9.34 15.48 -2.03
N ILE A 361 -8.31 15.75 -1.23
CA ILE A 361 -7.17 14.81 -1.04
C ILE A 361 -7.57 13.63 -0.16
N VAL A 362 -8.47 13.82 0.79
CA VAL A 362 -9.05 12.77 1.63
C VAL A 362 -10.08 12.00 0.82
N PRO A 363 -9.92 10.69 0.61
CA PRO A 363 -10.86 9.92 -0.23
C PRO A 363 -12.21 9.70 0.44
N PRO A 364 -13.28 9.43 -0.33
CA PRO A 364 -14.55 8.97 0.22
C PRO A 364 -14.37 7.74 1.12
N GLY A 365 -15.18 7.65 2.18
CA GLY A 365 -15.09 6.60 3.20
C GLY A 365 -14.26 6.98 4.42
N ILE A 366 -13.49 8.06 4.35
CA ILE A 366 -12.78 8.63 5.52
C ILE A 366 -13.57 9.84 6.05
N ALA A 367 -13.78 9.85 7.37
CA ALA A 367 -14.45 10.98 8.03
C ALA A 367 -13.68 12.28 7.77
N GLY A 368 -14.40 13.32 7.33
CA GLY A 368 -13.82 14.63 6.99
C GLY A 368 -13.61 14.84 5.49
N ASN A 369 -13.85 13.84 4.63
CA ASN A 369 -13.92 14.07 3.18
C ASN A 369 -14.97 15.13 2.83
N ASP A 370 -14.60 16.10 2.01
CA ASP A 370 -15.47 17.15 1.49
C ASP A 370 -15.11 17.45 0.03
N GLU A 371 -15.84 16.85 -0.89
CA GLU A 371 -15.65 17.00 -2.35
C GLU A 371 -15.79 18.45 -2.85
N SER A 372 -16.23 19.40 -2.00
CA SER A 372 -16.29 20.83 -2.33
C SER A 372 -14.99 21.60 -2.02
N THR A 373 -14.01 20.96 -1.38
CA THR A 373 -12.77 21.61 -0.90
C THR A 373 -11.92 22.12 -2.07
N TRP A 374 -11.78 21.37 -3.16
CA TRP A 374 -10.96 21.77 -4.29
C TRP A 374 -11.82 22.21 -5.49
N VAL A 375 -12.10 23.51 -5.57
CA VAL A 375 -12.98 24.10 -6.59
C VAL A 375 -12.41 24.13 -8.02
N TYR A 376 -11.21 23.64 -8.24
CA TYR A 376 -10.53 23.59 -9.54
C TYR A 376 -10.52 22.19 -10.16
N THR A 377 -11.34 21.26 -9.68
CA THR A 377 -11.51 19.92 -10.26
C THR A 377 -12.46 19.88 -11.44
N ALA A 378 -13.39 20.84 -11.54
CA ALA A 378 -14.29 20.95 -12.65
C ALA A 378 -13.53 21.25 -13.96
N TYR A 379 -13.82 20.50 -15.03
CA TYR A 379 -13.24 20.75 -16.36
C TYR A 379 -13.78 22.06 -16.93
N ASP A 380 -12.90 23.04 -17.13
CA ASP A 380 -13.26 24.39 -17.60
C ASP A 380 -12.08 25.00 -18.38
N VAL A 381 -12.06 24.75 -19.69
CA VAL A 381 -11.02 25.24 -20.60
C VAL A 381 -10.99 26.77 -20.68
N ASP A 382 -12.15 27.43 -20.69
CA ASP A 382 -12.24 28.89 -20.81
C ASP A 382 -11.65 29.56 -19.58
N LYS A 383 -11.99 29.07 -18.40
CA LYS A 383 -11.42 29.54 -17.13
C LYS A 383 -9.91 29.21 -16.99
N ALA A 384 -9.47 28.05 -17.48
CA ALA A 384 -8.06 27.69 -17.53
C ALA A 384 -7.28 28.69 -18.39
N ASN A 385 -7.80 29.02 -19.62
CA ASN A 385 -7.20 30.02 -20.49
C ASN A 385 -7.14 31.40 -19.84
N ALA A 386 -8.22 31.84 -19.19
CA ALA A 386 -8.26 33.14 -18.52
C ALA A 386 -7.23 33.24 -17.38
N LEU A 387 -7.03 32.15 -16.61
CA LEU A 387 -6.01 32.09 -15.55
C LEU A 387 -4.59 32.13 -16.10
N LEU A 388 -4.34 31.46 -17.24
CA LEU A 388 -3.02 31.50 -17.89
C LEU A 388 -2.69 32.90 -18.43
N ASP A 389 -3.68 33.59 -19.05
CA ASP A 389 -3.52 34.98 -19.47
C ASP A 389 -3.22 35.91 -18.27
N GLN A 390 -3.95 35.73 -17.15
CA GLN A 390 -3.71 36.48 -15.92
C GLN A 390 -2.35 36.15 -15.31
N ALA A 391 -1.87 34.92 -15.46
CA ALA A 391 -0.56 34.47 -14.99
C ALA A 391 0.61 35.07 -15.80
N GLY A 392 0.34 35.76 -16.92
CA GLY A 392 1.34 36.36 -17.77
C GLY A 392 1.80 35.45 -18.91
N TYR A 393 1.05 34.41 -19.25
CA TYR A 393 1.30 33.48 -20.35
C TYR A 393 0.16 33.56 -21.40
N PRO A 394 0.00 34.68 -22.13
CA PRO A 394 -1.02 34.77 -23.20
C PRO A 394 -0.65 33.80 -24.33
N ALA A 395 -1.68 33.24 -24.99
CA ALA A 395 -1.46 32.40 -26.14
C ALA A 395 -0.97 33.25 -27.34
N ASP A 396 -0.01 32.75 -28.08
CA ASP A 396 0.46 33.33 -29.34
C ASP A 396 -0.51 32.99 -30.51
N ALA A 397 -0.16 33.43 -31.73
CA ALA A 397 -0.98 33.16 -32.90
C ALA A 397 -1.13 31.67 -33.26
N SER A 398 -0.27 30.79 -32.74
CA SER A 398 -0.36 29.36 -32.93
C SER A 398 -1.14 28.66 -31.78
N GLY A 399 -1.55 29.42 -30.77
CA GLY A 399 -2.18 28.90 -29.55
C GLY A 399 -1.20 28.47 -28.48
N SER A 400 0.13 28.57 -28.70
CA SER A 400 1.14 28.22 -27.73
C SER A 400 1.31 29.32 -26.68
N ARG A 401 1.58 28.90 -25.43
CA ARG A 401 1.85 29.80 -24.28
C ARG A 401 3.32 29.83 -23.88
N GLY A 402 4.20 29.13 -24.62
CA GLY A 402 5.60 29.05 -24.32
C GLY A 402 5.91 28.28 -23.01
N ILE A 403 4.94 27.54 -22.49
CA ILE A 403 5.11 26.67 -21.31
C ILE A 403 5.45 25.27 -21.80
N THR A 404 6.60 24.76 -21.37
CA THR A 404 6.99 23.36 -21.56
C THR A 404 7.42 22.78 -20.21
N LEU A 405 6.81 21.67 -19.82
CA LEU A 405 7.00 20.98 -18.55
C LEU A 405 7.25 19.48 -18.80
N SER A 406 7.75 18.77 -17.79
CA SER A 406 7.88 17.33 -17.79
C SER A 406 7.12 16.74 -16.61
N ILE A 407 6.42 15.62 -16.84
CA ILE A 407 5.77 14.82 -15.80
C ILE A 407 6.48 13.49 -15.61
N MET A 408 6.90 13.17 -14.38
CA MET A 408 7.43 11.86 -14.03
C MET A 408 6.28 10.88 -13.84
N VAL A 409 6.39 9.72 -14.44
CA VAL A 409 5.44 8.61 -14.30
C VAL A 409 6.18 7.29 -14.06
N ASN A 410 5.57 6.38 -13.29
CA ASN A 410 6.15 5.07 -13.05
C ASN A 410 6.15 4.24 -14.34
N SER A 411 7.30 3.69 -14.72
CA SER A 411 7.47 2.90 -15.96
C SER A 411 6.76 1.54 -15.93
N SER A 412 6.34 1.04 -14.78
CA SER A 412 5.55 -0.18 -14.65
C SER A 412 4.05 0.01 -14.95
N ARG A 413 3.59 1.28 -15.00
CA ARG A 413 2.18 1.64 -15.25
C ARG A 413 1.96 2.05 -16.71
N SER A 414 0.71 1.88 -17.20
CA SER A 414 0.29 2.46 -18.47
C SER A 414 0.45 3.98 -18.46
N THR A 415 0.83 4.55 -19.60
CA THR A 415 0.92 6.00 -19.80
C THR A 415 -0.35 6.61 -20.40
N ASP A 416 -1.39 5.84 -20.69
CA ASP A 416 -2.60 6.29 -21.41
C ASP A 416 -3.27 7.48 -20.71
N GLU A 417 -3.33 7.45 -19.39
CA GLU A 417 -3.85 8.55 -18.58
C GLU A 417 -3.06 9.85 -18.79
N PHE A 418 -1.72 9.75 -18.76
CA PHE A 418 -0.85 10.91 -18.92
C PHE A 418 -0.83 11.43 -20.36
N VAL A 419 -1.01 10.54 -21.35
CA VAL A 419 -1.21 10.92 -22.76
C VAL A 419 -2.53 11.68 -22.94
N ALA A 420 -3.59 11.25 -22.28
CA ALA A 420 -4.87 11.98 -22.30
C ALA A 420 -4.76 13.34 -21.59
N MET A 421 -4.10 13.41 -20.42
CA MET A 421 -3.82 14.69 -19.74
C MET A 421 -2.93 15.61 -20.59
N GLN A 422 -1.92 15.06 -21.27
CA GLN A 422 -1.07 15.81 -22.21
C GLN A 422 -1.90 16.47 -23.32
N ALA A 423 -2.89 15.75 -23.87
CA ALA A 423 -3.80 16.31 -24.87
C ALA A 423 -4.68 17.43 -24.28
N ASN A 424 -5.16 17.27 -23.06
CA ASN A 424 -5.93 18.29 -22.35
C ASN A 424 -5.11 19.57 -22.11
N TRP A 425 -3.86 19.46 -21.67
CA TRP A 425 -2.97 20.61 -21.48
C TRP A 425 -2.59 21.27 -22.80
N ALA A 426 -2.39 20.49 -23.88
CA ALA A 426 -2.13 21.02 -25.20
C ALA A 426 -3.29 21.87 -25.70
N ALA A 427 -4.55 21.54 -25.37
CA ALA A 427 -5.73 22.32 -25.74
C ALA A 427 -5.76 23.75 -25.14
N VAL A 428 -5.02 23.97 -24.04
CA VAL A 428 -4.81 25.28 -23.43
C VAL A 428 -3.42 25.86 -23.69
N GLY A 429 -2.67 25.31 -24.66
CA GLY A 429 -1.37 25.83 -25.13
C GLY A 429 -0.16 25.47 -24.23
N ILE A 430 -0.28 24.47 -23.36
CA ILE A 430 0.81 23.97 -22.52
C ILE A 430 1.35 22.66 -23.10
N THR A 431 2.66 22.56 -23.27
CA THR A 431 3.34 21.32 -23.67
C THR A 431 3.83 20.59 -22.43
N VAL A 432 3.50 19.30 -22.29
CA VAL A 432 4.01 18.45 -21.21
C VAL A 432 4.65 17.22 -21.81
N ASN A 433 5.89 16.92 -21.44
CA ASN A 433 6.61 15.71 -21.82
C ASN A 433 6.42 14.63 -20.74
N ILE A 434 6.21 13.39 -21.17
CA ILE A 434 6.09 12.23 -20.25
C ILE A 434 7.47 11.61 -20.07
N ASP A 435 7.92 11.53 -18.82
CA ASP A 435 9.23 10.99 -18.41
C ASP A 435 8.99 9.71 -17.60
N GLN A 436 9.14 8.55 -18.26
CA GLN A 436 8.94 7.24 -17.62
C GLN A 436 10.18 6.84 -16.84
N LEU A 437 10.03 6.60 -15.55
CA LEU A 437 11.10 6.28 -14.63
C LEU A 437 10.74 5.05 -13.79
N GLU A 438 11.74 4.31 -13.38
CA GLU A 438 11.57 3.31 -12.32
C GLU A 438 11.14 3.98 -11.03
N TYR A 439 10.30 3.31 -10.25
CA TYR A 439 9.64 3.88 -9.08
C TYR A 439 10.63 4.41 -8.03
N ALA A 440 11.68 3.65 -7.72
CA ALA A 440 12.73 4.10 -6.80
C ALA A 440 13.43 5.39 -7.26
N THR A 441 13.64 5.55 -8.58
CA THR A 441 14.17 6.79 -9.15
C THR A 441 13.21 7.96 -9.00
N MET A 442 11.90 7.72 -9.18
CA MET A 442 10.88 8.74 -8.95
C MET A 442 10.90 9.21 -7.49
N LEU A 443 10.91 8.27 -6.53
CA LEU A 443 10.96 8.61 -5.10
C LEU A 443 12.18 9.46 -4.75
N SER A 444 13.38 9.07 -5.22
CA SER A 444 14.60 9.87 -5.04
C SER A 444 14.44 11.29 -5.59
N ARG A 445 13.88 11.45 -6.80
CA ARG A 445 13.65 12.78 -7.37
C ARG A 445 12.64 13.63 -6.61
N TYR A 446 11.62 13.01 -5.99
CA TYR A 446 10.70 13.73 -5.10
C TYR A 446 11.41 14.25 -3.86
N VAL A 447 12.22 13.42 -3.20
CA VAL A 447 13.01 13.79 -2.02
C VAL A 447 14.01 14.91 -2.37
N ASP A 448 14.72 14.79 -3.49
CA ASP A 448 15.71 15.75 -3.94
C ASP A 448 15.11 17.05 -4.52
N GLY A 449 13.79 17.09 -4.76
CA GLY A 449 13.12 18.21 -5.41
C GLY A 449 13.55 18.41 -6.87
N THR A 450 14.02 17.36 -7.56
CA THR A 450 14.55 17.42 -8.94
C THR A 450 13.50 16.99 -9.98
N PHE A 451 12.29 17.49 -9.85
CA PHE A 451 11.15 17.23 -10.73
C PHE A 451 10.37 18.53 -11.01
N GLN A 452 9.48 18.51 -11.99
CA GLN A 452 8.49 19.57 -12.22
C GLN A 452 7.08 19.10 -11.86
N LEU A 453 6.56 18.09 -12.55
CA LEU A 453 5.31 17.42 -12.26
C LEU A 453 5.60 15.95 -11.93
N GLY A 454 4.78 15.35 -11.11
CA GLY A 454 4.87 13.91 -10.86
C GLY A 454 3.51 13.31 -10.53
N SER A 455 3.29 12.10 -11.00
CA SER A 455 2.16 11.27 -10.63
C SER A 455 2.39 10.67 -9.25
N ARG A 456 1.47 10.89 -8.34
CA ARG A 456 1.49 10.35 -6.98
C ARG A 456 0.13 9.84 -6.61
N GLY A 457 0.10 8.93 -5.65
CA GLY A 457 -1.11 8.48 -5.00
C GLY A 457 -0.82 8.16 -3.55
N TRP A 458 -1.84 8.16 -2.75
CA TRP A 458 -1.76 7.77 -1.35
C TRP A 458 -2.87 6.80 -1.02
N THR A 459 -2.49 5.62 -0.55
CA THR A 459 -3.39 4.66 0.07
C THR A 459 -3.34 4.88 1.58
N ALA A 460 -4.47 4.90 2.24
CA ALA A 460 -4.51 5.06 3.69
C ALA A 460 -3.73 3.95 4.40
N ASP A 461 -2.73 4.33 5.20
CA ASP A 461 -2.09 3.42 6.17
C ASP A 461 -3.05 3.09 7.31
N TYR A 462 -3.89 4.07 7.64
CA TYR A 462 -4.98 3.99 8.61
C TYR A 462 -6.09 4.99 8.22
N PRO A 463 -7.37 4.68 8.49
CA PRO A 463 -8.51 5.35 7.89
C PRO A 463 -8.93 6.61 8.63
N ILE A 464 -8.01 7.55 8.83
CA ILE A 464 -8.29 8.87 9.40
C ILE A 464 -7.73 9.97 8.51
N MET A 465 -8.35 11.14 8.54
CA MET A 465 -8.03 12.28 7.69
C MET A 465 -6.56 12.72 7.82
N ASP A 466 -5.99 12.66 9.02
CA ASP A 466 -4.61 13.02 9.33
C ASP A 466 -3.56 12.25 8.49
N ASN A 467 -3.91 11.06 7.99
CA ASN A 467 -3.04 10.28 7.10
C ASN A 467 -2.92 10.87 5.69
N PHE A 468 -3.75 11.85 5.34
CA PHE A 468 -3.77 12.51 4.02
C PHE A 468 -3.34 13.99 4.07
N LEU A 469 -3.15 14.58 5.26
CA LEU A 469 -2.91 16.03 5.46
C LEU A 469 -1.51 16.36 6.11
#